data_283964f37a9fad620b5128b809d2f82d
#
_entry.id   283964f37a9fad620b5128b809d2f82d
#
_cell.length_a   1.000
_cell.length_b   1.000
_cell.length_c   1.000
_cell.angle_alpha   90.00
_cell.angle_beta   90.00
_cell.angle_gamma   90.00
#
_symmetry.space_group_name_H-M   'P 1'
#
loop_
_entity.id
_entity.type
_entity.pdbx_description
1 polymer ?
#
loop_
_entity_poly.entity_id
_entity_poly.type
_entity_poly.pdbx_seq_one_letter_code
_entity_poly.pdbx_strand_id
1 'polypeptide(L)'
;MPNAIGTDFKAIERLVAARTGLPTLGFRTDGIHSYLPGAGGAYVWLAKTFVKAPEKAPQRPAKRVNLLGLTPLDFSVVGNATTLKQIVTDAGFTLQSSWSMGDTLDQLATAANADVNVVLSSTAFYLAQYLRDTYGIPYVVGIPMGEKGTADWLEALRNCDSSYLTRFTGQEKYIRAQYA
;
A
#
# COMPACT_ATOMS: atom_id res chain seq x y z
N MET A 1 -18.76 -9.40 3.49
CA MET A 1 -19.90 -10.36 3.60
C MET A 1 -19.37 -11.77 3.58
N PRO A 2 -19.77 -12.65 4.48
CA PRO A 2 -19.24 -14.00 4.55
C PRO A 2 -19.67 -14.85 3.34
N ASN A 3 -18.69 -15.48 2.70
CA ASN A 3 -18.91 -16.38 1.57
C ASN A 3 -19.66 -17.66 1.98
N ALA A 4 -19.64 -17.98 3.28
CA ALA A 4 -20.22 -19.20 3.83
C ALA A 4 -21.78 -19.30 3.73
N ILE A 5 -22.47 -18.22 3.46
CA ILE A 5 -23.95 -18.17 3.34
C ILE A 5 -24.45 -18.07 1.90
N GLY A 6 -23.60 -18.38 0.91
CA GLY A 6 -24.00 -18.42 -0.50
C GLY A 6 -24.40 -17.07 -1.11
N THR A 7 -23.86 -15.97 -0.60
CA THR A 7 -24.15 -14.63 -1.11
C THR A 7 -23.65 -14.45 -2.55
N ASP A 8 -24.51 -14.05 -3.47
CA ASP A 8 -24.12 -13.67 -4.83
C ASP A 8 -23.54 -12.24 -4.84
N PHE A 9 -22.23 -12.16 -4.61
CA PHE A 9 -21.49 -10.88 -4.59
C PHE A 9 -21.59 -10.12 -5.92
N LYS A 10 -21.59 -10.84 -7.05
CA LYS A 10 -21.64 -10.20 -8.37
C LYS A 10 -23.02 -9.58 -8.64
N ALA A 11 -24.07 -10.21 -8.17
CA ALA A 11 -25.43 -9.65 -8.30
C ALA A 11 -25.57 -8.39 -7.43
N ILE A 12 -25.08 -8.42 -6.18
CA ILE A 12 -25.09 -7.26 -5.28
C ILE A 12 -24.25 -6.12 -5.85
N GLU A 13 -23.04 -6.42 -6.30
CA GLU A 13 -22.12 -5.44 -6.91
C GLU A 13 -22.79 -4.72 -8.09
N ARG A 14 -23.37 -5.48 -9.03
CA ARG A 14 -24.09 -4.91 -10.17
C ARG A 14 -25.30 -4.06 -9.74
N LEU A 15 -26.06 -4.53 -8.77
CA LEU A 15 -27.24 -3.81 -8.27
C LEU A 15 -26.85 -2.48 -7.61
N VAL A 16 -25.81 -2.49 -6.76
CA VAL A 16 -25.34 -1.28 -6.08
C VAL A 16 -24.74 -0.30 -7.09
N ALA A 17 -23.88 -0.78 -8.00
CA ALA A 17 -23.31 0.06 -9.04
C ALA A 17 -24.40 0.70 -9.91
N ALA A 18 -25.40 -0.07 -10.35
CA ALA A 18 -26.50 0.44 -11.16
C ALA A 18 -27.36 1.50 -10.45
N ARG A 19 -27.53 1.37 -9.11
CA ARG A 19 -28.34 2.32 -8.33
C ARG A 19 -27.60 3.56 -7.89
N THR A 20 -26.30 3.46 -7.67
CA THR A 20 -25.50 4.57 -7.12
C THR A 20 -24.67 5.29 -8.18
N GLY A 21 -24.38 4.65 -9.31
CA GLY A 21 -23.41 5.13 -10.30
C GLY A 21 -21.96 5.11 -9.79
N LEU A 22 -21.70 4.53 -8.62
CA LEU A 22 -20.38 4.52 -8.01
C LEU A 22 -19.61 3.22 -8.34
N PRO A 23 -18.27 3.28 -8.41
CA PRO A 23 -17.45 2.08 -8.48
C PRO A 23 -17.73 1.17 -7.27
N THR A 24 -18.08 -0.08 -7.54
CA THR A 24 -18.50 -1.03 -6.51
C THR A 24 -17.70 -2.31 -6.61
N LEU A 25 -17.25 -2.83 -5.47
CA LEU A 25 -16.54 -4.11 -5.37
C LEU A 25 -17.11 -4.96 -4.25
N GLY A 26 -17.43 -6.22 -4.58
CA GLY A 26 -17.79 -7.23 -3.60
C GLY A 26 -16.57 -8.05 -3.17
N PHE A 27 -16.15 -7.92 -1.92
CA PHE A 27 -15.08 -8.75 -1.35
C PHE A 27 -15.63 -10.05 -0.80
N ARG A 28 -15.00 -11.15 -1.19
CA ARG A 28 -15.26 -12.45 -0.57
C ARG A 28 -14.49 -12.53 0.75
N THR A 29 -15.20 -12.64 1.84
CA THR A 29 -14.63 -12.85 3.17
C THR A 29 -15.26 -14.10 3.77
N ASP A 30 -14.45 -15.06 4.18
CA ASP A 30 -14.93 -16.32 4.77
C ASP A 30 -14.67 -16.42 6.28
N GLY A 31 -13.80 -15.58 6.83
CA GLY A 31 -13.44 -15.59 8.25
C GLY A 31 -12.58 -16.79 8.67
N ILE A 32 -12.15 -17.62 7.74
CA ILE A 32 -11.36 -18.84 7.99
C ILE A 32 -9.90 -18.61 7.60
N HIS A 33 -9.67 -17.89 6.50
CA HIS A 33 -8.35 -17.60 5.96
C HIS A 33 -7.78 -16.29 6.51
N SER A 34 -6.49 -16.07 6.28
CA SER A 34 -5.83 -14.81 6.62
C SER A 34 -6.52 -13.62 5.93
N TYR A 35 -6.56 -12.47 6.61
CA TYR A 35 -7.08 -11.22 6.03
C TYR A 35 -6.20 -10.64 4.91
N LEU A 36 -4.94 -11.10 4.78
CA LEU A 36 -3.95 -10.56 3.86
C LEU A 36 -4.42 -10.54 2.38
N PRO A 37 -4.95 -11.63 1.81
CA PRO A 37 -5.43 -11.61 0.43
C PRO A 37 -6.60 -10.65 0.20
N GLY A 38 -7.49 -10.54 1.19
CA GLY A 38 -8.62 -9.61 1.13
C GLY A 38 -8.16 -8.16 1.14
N ALA A 39 -7.29 -7.80 2.07
CA ALA A 39 -6.72 -6.45 2.16
C ALA A 39 -5.88 -6.11 0.92
N GLY A 40 -5.02 -7.03 0.48
CA GLY A 40 -4.21 -6.84 -0.72
C GLY A 40 -5.05 -6.67 -1.98
N GLY A 41 -6.11 -7.48 -2.13
CA GLY A 41 -7.07 -7.36 -3.23
C GLY A 41 -7.80 -6.01 -3.22
N ALA A 42 -8.18 -5.53 -2.03
CA ALA A 42 -8.81 -4.21 -1.86
C ALA A 42 -7.89 -3.08 -2.33
N TYR A 43 -6.62 -3.11 -1.92
CA TYR A 43 -5.64 -2.11 -2.34
C TYR A 43 -5.44 -2.09 -3.85
N VAL A 44 -5.27 -3.25 -4.47
CA VAL A 44 -5.10 -3.34 -5.93
C VAL A 44 -6.35 -2.84 -6.66
N TRP A 45 -7.53 -3.17 -6.15
CA TRP A 45 -8.78 -2.66 -6.74
C TRP A 45 -8.88 -1.13 -6.62
N LEU A 46 -8.59 -0.58 -5.45
CA LEU A 46 -8.55 0.88 -5.25
C LEU A 46 -7.57 1.54 -6.21
N ALA A 47 -6.38 0.95 -6.37
CA ALA A 47 -5.38 1.47 -7.29
C ALA A 47 -5.87 1.44 -8.74
N LYS A 48 -6.42 0.32 -9.20
CA LYS A 48 -6.95 0.18 -10.56
C LYS A 48 -8.11 1.13 -10.85
N THR A 49 -8.89 1.46 -9.82
CA THR A 49 -10.09 2.29 -9.98
C THR A 49 -9.78 3.77 -9.90
N PHE A 50 -8.88 4.19 -9.02
CA PHE A 50 -8.72 5.60 -8.67
C PHE A 50 -7.36 6.19 -9.03
N VAL A 51 -6.27 5.39 -9.08
CA VAL A 51 -4.94 5.94 -9.40
C VAL A 51 -4.90 6.39 -10.85
N LYS A 52 -4.56 7.66 -11.04
CA LYS A 52 -4.42 8.29 -12.34
C LYS A 52 -3.00 8.11 -12.89
N ALA A 53 -2.86 8.24 -14.21
CA ALA A 53 -1.54 8.26 -14.84
C ALA A 53 -0.66 9.35 -14.20
N PRO A 54 0.66 9.13 -14.08
CA PRO A 54 1.54 10.10 -13.47
C PRO A 54 1.57 11.40 -14.31
N GLU A 55 1.54 12.52 -13.61
CA GLU A 55 1.74 13.82 -14.23
C GLU A 55 3.22 13.97 -14.61
N LYS A 56 3.48 14.49 -15.82
CA LYS A 56 4.85 14.89 -16.22
C LYS A 56 5.27 16.04 -15.32
N ALA A 57 6.03 15.74 -14.29
CA ALA A 57 6.47 16.74 -13.36
C ALA A 57 7.86 17.27 -13.71
N PRO A 58 8.12 18.58 -13.51
CA PRO A 58 9.45 19.13 -13.58
C PRO A 58 10.38 18.48 -12.55
N GLN A 59 11.70 18.58 -12.76
CA GLN A 59 12.70 18.13 -11.81
C GLN A 59 12.39 18.65 -10.40
N ARG A 60 12.30 17.76 -9.41
CA ARG A 60 11.86 18.08 -8.05
C ARG A 60 13.04 18.00 -7.09
N PRO A 61 13.09 18.87 -6.07
CA PRO A 61 14.18 18.88 -5.09
C PRO A 61 14.14 17.67 -4.14
N ALA A 62 12.96 17.10 -3.89
CA ALA A 62 12.77 15.99 -2.95
C ALA A 62 12.06 14.82 -3.60
N LYS A 63 12.49 13.58 -3.27
CA LYS A 63 11.79 12.35 -3.67
C LYS A 63 10.43 12.25 -3.00
N ARG A 64 9.46 11.77 -3.76
CA ARG A 64 8.10 11.49 -3.28
C ARG A 64 7.96 10.03 -2.90
N VAL A 65 7.32 9.80 -1.77
CA VAL A 65 7.17 8.47 -1.17
C VAL A 65 5.71 8.15 -0.95
N ASN A 66 5.29 6.95 -1.34
CA ASN A 66 4.04 6.35 -0.87
C ASN A 66 4.32 5.44 0.32
N LEU A 67 3.55 5.56 1.38
CA LEU A 67 3.52 4.61 2.49
C LEU A 67 2.38 3.61 2.26
N LEU A 68 2.72 2.35 2.02
CA LEU A 68 1.77 1.31 1.67
C LEU A 68 1.56 0.33 2.83
N GLY A 69 0.31 0.04 3.15
CA GLY A 69 -0.03 -0.98 4.14
C GLY A 69 -0.07 -0.49 5.58
N LEU A 70 -0.37 0.78 5.81
CA LEU A 70 -0.63 1.32 7.15
C LEU A 70 -2.01 0.87 7.67
N THR A 71 -2.24 -0.44 7.78
CA THR A 71 -3.53 -0.96 8.24
C THR A 71 -3.67 -0.83 9.76
N PRO A 72 -4.88 -0.55 10.27
CA PRO A 72 -5.12 -0.56 11.72
C PRO A 72 -4.89 -1.91 12.40
N LEU A 73 -4.87 -3.00 11.62
CA LEU A 73 -4.60 -4.36 12.12
C LEU A 73 -3.12 -4.61 12.38
N ASP A 74 -2.24 -4.00 11.58
CA ASP A 74 -0.79 -4.16 11.70
C ASP A 74 -0.15 -3.05 12.53
N PHE A 75 -0.75 -1.86 12.51
CA PHE A 75 -0.27 -0.68 13.20
C PHE A 75 -1.36 -0.11 14.10
N SER A 76 -1.00 0.29 15.32
CA SER A 76 -1.93 0.96 16.20
C SER A 76 -2.47 2.24 15.55
N VAL A 77 -3.76 2.50 15.75
CA VAL A 77 -4.39 3.77 15.35
C VAL A 77 -3.87 4.97 16.16
N VAL A 78 -3.14 4.70 17.25
CA VAL A 78 -2.58 5.72 18.14
C VAL A 78 -1.13 6.01 17.76
N GLY A 79 -0.90 7.06 16.98
CA GLY A 79 0.41 7.66 16.75
C GLY A 79 1.30 7.00 15.68
N ASN A 80 1.20 5.70 15.41
CA ASN A 80 2.13 5.01 14.51
C ASN A 80 2.16 5.59 13.09
N ALA A 81 0.99 5.82 12.49
CA ALA A 81 0.92 6.41 11.16
C ALA A 81 1.51 7.82 11.13
N THR A 82 1.19 8.63 12.13
CA THR A 82 1.72 10.00 12.28
C THR A 82 3.24 9.97 12.43
N THR A 83 3.78 9.10 13.28
CA THR A 83 5.22 8.95 13.48
C THR A 83 5.94 8.52 12.21
N LEU A 84 5.42 7.52 11.48
CA LEU A 84 6.01 7.08 10.21
C LEU A 84 6.01 8.17 9.15
N LYS A 85 4.92 8.93 9.03
CA LYS A 85 4.83 10.10 8.15
C LYS A 85 5.86 11.16 8.54
N GLN A 86 6.01 11.43 9.85
CA GLN A 86 6.98 12.39 10.37
C GLN A 86 8.42 11.97 10.07
N ILE A 87 8.80 10.72 10.33
CA ILE A 87 10.15 10.19 10.01
C ILE A 87 10.51 10.43 8.55
N VAL A 88 9.58 10.15 7.64
CA VAL A 88 9.79 10.33 6.20
C VAL A 88 9.96 11.81 5.84
N THR A 89 9.11 12.69 6.38
CA THR A 89 9.18 14.13 6.10
C THR A 89 10.40 14.79 6.72
N ASP A 90 10.77 14.43 7.95
CA ASP A 90 11.98 14.95 8.61
C ASP A 90 13.27 14.51 7.90
N ALA A 91 13.24 13.35 7.23
CA ALA A 91 14.35 12.87 6.41
C ALA A 91 14.45 13.56 5.03
N GLY A 92 13.58 14.54 4.75
CA GLY A 92 13.58 15.34 3.52
C GLY A 92 12.81 14.76 2.35
N PHE A 93 11.97 13.72 2.57
CA PHE A 93 11.07 13.21 1.54
C PHE A 93 9.75 13.99 1.52
N THR A 94 9.09 13.98 0.38
CA THR A 94 7.70 14.45 0.27
C THR A 94 6.76 13.25 0.35
N LEU A 95 5.84 13.24 1.31
CA LEU A 95 4.80 12.23 1.38
C LEU A 95 3.80 12.44 0.24
N GLN A 96 3.68 11.45 -0.66
CA GLN A 96 2.75 11.51 -1.78
C GLN A 96 1.38 10.92 -1.40
N SER A 97 1.38 9.74 -0.79
CA SER A 97 0.16 9.09 -0.30
C SER A 97 0.45 8.14 0.86
N SER A 98 -0.57 7.83 1.64
CA SER A 98 -0.51 6.93 2.79
C SER A 98 -1.71 5.99 2.76
N TRP A 99 -1.50 4.75 2.35
CA TRP A 99 -2.58 3.79 2.11
C TRP A 99 -3.09 3.17 3.41
N SER A 100 -4.34 3.39 3.70
CA SER A 100 -5.25 3.00 4.78
C SER A 100 -5.49 4.07 5.83
N MET A 101 -4.47 4.57 6.52
CA MET A 101 -4.68 5.53 7.62
C MET A 101 -4.31 6.95 7.21
N GLY A 102 -5.35 7.78 7.06
CA GLY A 102 -5.20 9.22 6.97
C GLY A 102 -5.04 9.80 5.58
N ASP A 103 -5.42 9.09 4.52
CA ASP A 103 -5.53 9.64 3.18
C ASP A 103 -6.97 9.70 2.67
N THR A 104 -7.20 10.58 1.70
CA THR A 104 -8.42 10.68 0.92
C THR A 104 -8.26 9.93 -0.42
N LEU A 105 -9.36 9.63 -1.09
CA LEU A 105 -9.32 9.05 -2.44
C LEU A 105 -8.59 9.94 -3.43
N ASP A 106 -8.69 11.28 -3.29
CA ASP A 106 -7.97 12.23 -4.13
C ASP A 106 -6.46 12.12 -3.95
N GLN A 107 -5.97 11.93 -2.72
CA GLN A 107 -4.55 11.67 -2.47
C GLN A 107 -4.10 10.35 -3.06
N LEU A 108 -4.90 9.27 -2.87
CA LEU A 108 -4.60 7.97 -3.46
C LEU A 108 -4.58 8.04 -5.00
N ALA A 109 -5.43 8.86 -5.61
CA ALA A 109 -5.45 9.05 -7.05
C ALA A 109 -4.13 9.58 -7.63
N THR A 110 -3.32 10.26 -6.81
CA THR A 110 -2.02 10.81 -7.21
C THR A 110 -0.84 9.89 -6.90
N ALA A 111 -1.07 8.68 -6.40
CA ALA A 111 0.00 7.76 -5.96
C ALA A 111 1.02 7.41 -7.06
N ALA A 112 0.61 7.46 -8.34
CA ALA A 112 1.52 7.23 -9.47
C ALA A 112 2.59 8.32 -9.63
N ASN A 113 2.48 9.43 -8.92
CA ASN A 113 3.49 10.51 -8.93
C ASN A 113 4.64 10.28 -7.95
N ALA A 114 4.66 9.18 -7.22
CA ALA A 114 5.74 8.85 -6.30
C ALA A 114 7.00 8.35 -7.03
N ASP A 115 8.16 8.57 -6.42
CA ASP A 115 9.45 8.09 -6.90
C ASP A 115 9.81 6.72 -6.31
N VAL A 116 9.25 6.40 -5.12
CA VAL A 116 9.44 5.12 -4.43
C VAL A 116 8.23 4.76 -3.56
N ASN A 117 7.92 3.48 -3.52
CA ASN A 117 6.92 2.93 -2.61
C ASN A 117 7.59 2.30 -1.38
N VAL A 118 6.99 2.45 -0.22
CA VAL A 118 7.40 1.76 1.00
C VAL A 118 6.34 0.75 1.39
N VAL A 119 6.70 -0.52 1.41
CA VAL A 119 5.85 -1.61 1.86
C VAL A 119 6.06 -1.81 3.36
N LEU A 120 5.16 -1.30 4.16
CA LEU A 120 5.23 -1.35 5.62
C LEU A 120 4.62 -2.64 6.19
N SER A 121 3.68 -3.24 5.48
CA SER A 121 3.00 -4.48 5.85
C SER A 121 2.83 -5.39 4.64
N SER A 122 2.79 -6.69 4.89
CA SER A 122 2.57 -7.71 3.86
C SER A 122 1.25 -7.52 3.09
N THR A 123 0.24 -6.88 3.68
CA THR A 123 -1.02 -6.53 3.02
C THR A 123 -0.84 -5.71 1.75
N ALA A 124 0.20 -4.88 1.70
CA ALA A 124 0.43 -3.96 0.58
C ALA A 124 1.37 -4.51 -0.50
N PHE A 125 1.85 -5.75 -0.38
CA PHE A 125 2.82 -6.29 -1.33
C PHE A 125 2.27 -6.35 -2.76
N TYR A 126 1.04 -6.80 -2.94
CA TYR A 126 0.39 -6.81 -4.25
C TYR A 126 0.19 -5.41 -4.84
N LEU A 127 -0.13 -4.43 -3.98
CA LEU A 127 -0.23 -3.04 -4.40
C LEU A 127 1.12 -2.52 -4.90
N ALA A 128 2.20 -2.79 -4.17
CA ALA A 128 3.54 -2.38 -4.55
C ALA A 128 3.97 -3.00 -5.88
N GLN A 129 3.70 -4.29 -6.09
CA GLN A 129 3.93 -4.97 -7.37
C GLN A 129 3.12 -4.32 -8.50
N TYR A 130 1.83 -4.09 -8.26
CA TYR A 130 0.97 -3.44 -9.26
C TYR A 130 1.49 -2.05 -9.66
N LEU A 131 1.87 -1.21 -8.68
CA LEU A 131 2.40 0.12 -8.95
C LEU A 131 3.75 0.08 -9.67
N ARG A 132 4.60 -0.90 -9.36
CA ARG A 132 5.85 -1.13 -10.08
C ARG A 132 5.60 -1.55 -11.53
N ASP A 133 4.73 -2.54 -11.74
CA ASP A 133 4.51 -3.14 -13.05
C ASP A 133 3.73 -2.19 -14.00
N THR A 134 2.87 -1.33 -13.42
CA THR A 134 2.04 -0.40 -14.18
C THR A 134 2.72 0.95 -14.41
N TYR A 135 3.40 1.47 -13.40
CA TYR A 135 3.95 2.84 -13.40
C TYR A 135 5.47 2.91 -13.25
N GLY A 136 6.14 1.76 -13.10
CA GLY A 136 7.60 1.70 -12.96
C GLY A 136 8.14 2.15 -11.60
N ILE A 137 7.30 2.30 -10.57
CA ILE A 137 7.71 2.83 -9.26
C ILE A 137 8.38 1.71 -8.45
N PRO A 138 9.67 1.80 -8.12
CA PRO A 138 10.35 0.82 -7.29
C PRO A 138 9.76 0.79 -5.87
N TYR A 139 9.99 -0.29 -5.14
CA TYR A 139 9.54 -0.38 -3.75
C TYR A 139 10.61 -0.92 -2.82
N VAL A 140 10.61 -0.40 -1.60
CA VAL A 140 11.43 -0.82 -0.47
C VAL A 140 10.53 -1.49 0.55
N VAL A 141 10.91 -2.66 1.05
CA VAL A 141 10.11 -3.41 2.03
C VAL A 141 10.70 -3.25 3.42
N GLY A 142 9.89 -2.87 4.39
CA GLY A 142 10.28 -2.83 5.79
C GLY A 142 9.80 -1.60 6.54
N ILE A 143 10.05 -1.63 7.84
CA ILE A 143 9.70 -0.56 8.79
C ILE A 143 10.97 -0.05 9.48
N PRO A 144 11.01 1.25 9.87
CA PRO A 144 12.12 1.76 10.67
C PRO A 144 12.08 1.16 12.09
N MET A 145 13.16 0.51 12.51
CA MET A 145 13.27 -0.08 13.84
C MET A 145 14.61 0.25 14.48
N GLY A 146 14.58 0.96 15.60
CA GLY A 146 15.78 1.43 16.27
C GLY A 146 16.59 2.41 15.43
N GLU A 147 17.64 2.98 15.99
CA GLU A 147 18.43 4.03 15.33
C GLU A 147 19.08 3.54 14.02
N LYS A 148 19.86 2.46 14.11
CA LYS A 148 20.55 1.91 12.94
C LYS A 148 19.58 1.43 11.86
N GLY A 149 18.53 0.70 12.25
CA GLY A 149 17.54 0.19 11.28
C GLY A 149 16.77 1.31 10.59
N THR A 150 16.50 2.41 11.29
CA THR A 150 15.90 3.61 10.69
C THR A 150 16.85 4.28 9.70
N ALA A 151 18.14 4.42 10.05
CA ALA A 151 19.14 5.00 9.15
C ALA A 151 19.30 4.16 7.86
N ASP A 152 19.46 2.85 7.99
CA ASP A 152 19.61 1.91 6.87
C ASP A 152 18.33 1.94 5.97
N TRP A 153 17.15 2.01 6.57
CA TRP A 153 15.87 2.09 5.86
C TRP A 153 15.72 3.41 5.08
N LEU A 154 16.09 4.55 5.67
CA LEU A 154 16.08 5.85 5.00
C LEU A 154 17.09 5.91 3.85
N GLU A 155 18.24 5.28 4.01
CA GLU A 155 19.25 5.17 2.93
C GLU A 155 18.69 4.34 1.76
N ALA A 156 18.05 3.20 2.05
CA ALA A 156 17.41 2.40 1.02
C ALA A 156 16.32 3.19 0.26
N LEU A 157 15.55 4.03 0.95
CA LEU A 157 14.58 4.92 0.30
C LEU A 157 15.25 5.95 -0.61
N ARG A 158 16.36 6.56 -0.16
CA ARG A 158 17.12 7.52 -0.99
C ARG A 158 17.65 6.89 -2.26
N ASN A 159 18.07 5.62 -2.17
CA ASN A 159 18.64 4.88 -3.28
C ASN A 159 17.60 4.13 -4.12
N CYS A 160 16.32 4.13 -3.72
CA CYS A 160 15.24 3.30 -4.30
C CYS A 160 15.65 1.82 -4.37
N ASP A 161 16.30 1.33 -3.31
CA ASP A 161 16.90 -0.01 -3.26
C ASP A 161 15.82 -1.08 -3.04
N SER A 162 15.35 -1.67 -4.13
CA SER A 162 14.35 -2.75 -4.09
C SER A 162 14.90 -4.07 -3.54
N SER A 163 16.21 -4.18 -3.32
CA SER A 163 16.82 -5.34 -2.65
C SER A 163 16.80 -5.21 -1.13
N TYR A 164 16.56 -4.02 -0.61
CA TYR A 164 16.50 -3.78 0.82
C TYR A 164 15.32 -4.51 1.45
N LEU A 165 15.66 -5.27 2.47
CA LEU A 165 14.72 -5.94 3.33
C LEU A 165 15.19 -5.73 4.76
N THR A 166 14.31 -5.32 5.65
CA THR A 166 14.67 -5.32 7.06
C THR A 166 15.02 -6.74 7.48
N ARG A 167 16.06 -6.92 8.31
CA ARG A 167 16.53 -8.24 8.77
C ARG A 167 15.46 -9.10 9.46
N PHE A 168 14.28 -8.54 9.71
CA PHE A 168 13.11 -9.24 10.25
C PHE A 168 12.27 -9.95 9.18
N THR A 169 12.61 -9.83 7.90
CA THR A 169 11.88 -10.45 6.79
C THR A 169 12.36 -11.85 6.42
N GLY A 170 12.69 -12.69 7.39
CA GLY A 170 12.57 -14.14 7.18
C GLY A 170 11.17 -14.53 6.67
N GLN A 171 10.25 -13.60 6.70
CA GLN A 171 8.91 -13.65 6.14
C GLN A 171 8.84 -13.47 4.62
N GLU A 172 9.86 -12.97 3.92
CA GLU A 172 9.75 -12.80 2.47
C GLU A 172 9.55 -14.14 1.75
N LYS A 173 10.31 -15.17 2.12
CA LYS A 173 10.09 -16.53 1.60
C LYS A 173 8.68 -17.03 1.92
N TYR A 174 8.18 -16.72 3.10
CA TYR A 174 6.83 -17.10 3.54
C TYR A 174 5.76 -16.30 2.78
N ILE A 175 5.95 -15.01 2.61
CA ILE A 175 5.04 -14.15 1.84
C ILE A 175 5.06 -14.58 0.37
N ARG A 176 6.21 -14.73 -0.25
CA ARG A 176 6.32 -15.18 -1.64
C ARG A 176 5.75 -16.59 -1.85
N ALA A 177 5.93 -17.51 -0.89
CA ALA A 177 5.40 -18.85 -0.96
C ALA A 177 3.87 -18.94 -0.75
N GLN A 178 3.28 -17.99 -0.03
CA GLN A 178 1.81 -17.93 0.13
C GLN A 178 1.10 -17.32 -1.09
N TYR A 179 1.85 -16.65 -1.97
CA TYR A 179 1.30 -15.85 -3.06
C TYR A 179 1.82 -16.27 -4.45
N ALA A 180 2.60 -17.36 -4.51
CA ALA A 180 2.95 -18.06 -5.74
C ALA A 180 1.86 -19.08 -6.11
#